data_d09c1325ef0f811d6e293d1d20dd2477
#
_entry.id   d09c1325ef0f811d6e293d1d20dd2477
#
_cell.length_a   1.000
_cell.length_b   1.000
_cell.length_c   1.000
_cell.angle_alpha   90.00
_cell.angle_beta   90.00
_cell.angle_gamma   90.00
#
_symmetry.space_group_name_H-M   'P 1'
#
loop_
_entity.id
_entity.type
_entity.pdbx_description
1 polymer ?
#
loop_
_entity_poly.entity_id
_entity_poly.type
_entity_poly.pdbx_seq_one_letter_code
_entity_poly.pdbx_strand_id
1 'polypeptide(L)'
;MKKTLLLITLLFSSFLFSQNVFWYDVLLEVDSKDVVTVAGLVDNYYSNHKKGTDVTVQFSSIPLKGSSEKATHIISITSESSKSLADFRNSLSGSDWDLYISKMNNYVKSSRASAGKDLYSVGTDNSNPIGQAWVFKVANSNLNTFVGAFSKLIKSINFEGSVGVGQIIHGTENAESTYIYGTYSDLNSAFNFGAKNDSEAKAFSEFSETVKGSELSKTFTRVLIKKY
;
A
#
# COMPACT_ATOMS: atom_id res chain seq x y z
N MET A 1 13.90 -58.66 -20.41
CA MET A 1 13.63 -57.28 -20.90
C MET A 1 12.97 -56.49 -19.79
N LYS A 2 13.78 -55.67 -19.08
CA LYS A 2 13.30 -54.79 -17.98
C LYS A 2 12.89 -53.46 -18.59
N LYS A 3 11.61 -53.11 -18.53
CA LYS A 3 11.11 -51.79 -18.90
C LYS A 3 11.37 -50.83 -17.76
N THR A 4 12.32 -49.96 -17.95
CA THR A 4 12.60 -48.84 -17.02
C THR A 4 11.56 -47.77 -17.25
N LEU A 5 10.63 -47.60 -16.31
CA LEU A 5 9.66 -46.54 -16.29
C LEU A 5 10.34 -45.26 -15.83
N LEU A 6 10.61 -44.34 -16.75
CA LEU A 6 11.17 -43.02 -16.43
C LEU A 6 10.03 -42.13 -15.91
N LEU A 7 9.97 -41.97 -14.59
CA LEU A 7 9.03 -41.05 -13.93
C LEU A 7 9.57 -39.64 -14.08
N ILE A 8 9.08 -38.91 -15.09
CA ILE A 8 9.34 -37.46 -15.22
C ILE A 8 8.46 -36.75 -14.19
N THR A 9 9.05 -36.48 -13.05
CA THR A 9 8.47 -35.55 -12.07
C THR A 9 8.60 -34.14 -12.66
N LEU A 10 7.54 -33.64 -13.28
CA LEU A 10 7.39 -32.22 -13.59
C LEU A 10 7.32 -31.49 -12.23
N LEU A 11 8.45 -30.96 -11.82
CA LEU A 11 8.51 -29.90 -10.80
C LEU A 11 7.82 -28.68 -11.39
N PHE A 12 6.52 -28.55 -11.16
CA PHE A 12 5.85 -27.27 -11.23
C PHE A 12 6.43 -26.41 -10.13
N SER A 13 7.53 -25.70 -10.44
CA SER A 13 7.88 -24.51 -9.73
C SER A 13 6.73 -23.53 -9.97
N SER A 14 5.80 -23.49 -9.03
CA SER A 14 4.87 -22.38 -8.91
C SER A 14 5.74 -21.12 -8.73
N PHE A 15 6.01 -20.45 -9.84
CA PHE A 15 6.43 -19.07 -9.81
C PHE A 15 5.28 -18.33 -9.11
N LEU A 16 5.47 -18.02 -7.84
CA LEU A 16 4.66 -17.03 -7.16
C LEU A 16 4.93 -15.72 -7.91
N PHE A 17 4.13 -15.45 -8.92
CA PHE A 17 4.09 -14.14 -9.54
C PHE A 17 3.63 -13.20 -8.42
N SER A 18 4.55 -12.41 -7.89
CA SER A 18 4.17 -11.22 -7.15
C SER A 18 3.25 -10.44 -8.06
N GLN A 19 1.98 -10.29 -7.68
CA GLN A 19 1.07 -9.43 -8.42
C GLN A 19 1.65 -8.02 -8.37
N ASN A 20 1.99 -7.47 -9.54
CA ASN A 20 2.45 -6.08 -9.64
C ASN A 20 1.25 -5.17 -9.39
N VAL A 21 1.07 -4.72 -8.15
CA VAL A 21 0.06 -3.71 -7.85
C VAL A 21 0.67 -2.33 -8.09
N PHE A 22 0.05 -1.57 -8.96
CA PHE A 22 0.30 -0.14 -9.17
C PHE A 22 -0.68 0.65 -8.33
N TRP A 23 -0.24 1.76 -7.75
CA TRP A 23 -1.06 2.59 -6.90
C TRP A 23 -0.84 4.07 -7.17
N TYR A 24 -1.89 4.82 -6.88
CA TYR A 24 -1.93 6.28 -6.88
C TYR A 24 -2.68 6.73 -5.64
N ASP A 25 -2.00 7.42 -4.77
CA ASP A 25 -2.54 7.90 -3.49
C ASP A 25 -2.71 9.41 -3.52
N VAL A 26 -3.83 9.90 -2.98
CA VAL A 26 -4.08 11.32 -2.70
C VAL A 26 -4.28 11.46 -1.20
N LEU A 27 -3.32 12.11 -0.54
CA LEU A 27 -3.39 12.43 0.87
C LEU A 27 -4.05 13.79 1.06
N LEU A 28 -4.97 13.87 2.01
CA LEU A 28 -5.81 15.04 2.27
C LEU A 28 -5.65 15.51 3.71
N GLU A 29 -5.42 16.80 3.90
CA GLU A 29 -5.51 17.46 5.22
C GLU A 29 -6.91 18.08 5.36
N VAL A 30 -7.72 17.52 6.27
CA VAL A 30 -9.13 17.92 6.49
C VAL A 30 -9.31 18.28 7.96
N ASP A 31 -9.96 19.41 8.24
CA ASP A 31 -10.36 19.75 9.61
C ASP A 31 -11.41 18.78 10.15
N SER A 32 -11.39 18.53 11.45
CA SER A 32 -12.32 17.60 12.10
C SER A 32 -13.80 17.99 11.88
N LYS A 33 -14.10 19.28 11.78
CA LYS A 33 -15.46 19.78 11.51
C LYS A 33 -15.95 19.50 10.08
N ASP A 34 -15.04 19.29 9.13
CA ASP A 34 -15.33 19.14 7.70
C ASP A 34 -15.27 17.67 7.23
N VAL A 35 -14.89 16.74 8.11
CA VAL A 35 -14.68 15.31 7.77
C VAL A 35 -15.93 14.68 7.15
N VAL A 36 -17.11 14.92 7.74
CA VAL A 36 -18.37 14.34 7.24
C VAL A 36 -18.71 14.87 5.85
N THR A 37 -18.48 16.17 5.62
CA THR A 37 -18.71 16.80 4.31
C THR A 37 -17.76 16.24 3.26
N VAL A 38 -16.47 16.15 3.57
CA VAL A 38 -15.47 15.58 2.65
C VAL A 38 -15.78 14.11 2.34
N ALA A 39 -16.12 13.31 3.35
CA ALA A 39 -16.52 11.92 3.14
C ALA A 39 -17.74 11.80 2.21
N GLY A 40 -18.75 12.67 2.39
CA GLY A 40 -19.92 12.72 1.52
C GLY A 40 -19.59 13.12 0.08
N LEU A 41 -18.67 14.07 -0.13
CA LEU A 41 -18.21 14.47 -1.47
C LEU A 41 -17.47 13.34 -2.17
N VAL A 42 -16.55 12.68 -1.46
CA VAL A 42 -15.80 11.52 -1.97
C VAL A 42 -16.76 10.38 -2.33
N ASP A 43 -17.69 10.08 -1.44
CA ASP A 43 -18.69 9.03 -1.66
C ASP A 43 -19.57 9.31 -2.88
N ASN A 44 -20.12 10.52 -2.95
CA ASN A 44 -20.98 10.90 -4.07
C ASN A 44 -20.25 10.82 -5.43
N TYR A 45 -18.98 11.21 -5.47
CA TYR A 45 -18.21 11.18 -6.72
C TYR A 45 -17.83 9.74 -7.10
N TYR A 46 -17.13 8.99 -6.24
CA TYR A 46 -16.58 7.69 -6.59
C TYR A 46 -17.62 6.56 -6.67
N SER A 47 -18.77 6.68 -5.97
CA SER A 47 -19.87 5.72 -6.13
C SER A 47 -20.55 5.82 -7.50
N ASN A 48 -20.48 6.98 -8.16
CA ASN A 48 -21.11 7.22 -9.46
C ASN A 48 -20.12 7.21 -10.63
N HIS A 49 -18.81 7.33 -10.34
CA HIS A 49 -17.78 7.36 -11.37
C HIS A 49 -17.49 5.94 -11.90
N LYS A 50 -17.54 5.78 -13.22
CA LYS A 50 -17.23 4.48 -13.86
C LYS A 50 -15.74 4.17 -13.76
N LYS A 51 -15.42 2.95 -13.34
CA LYS A 51 -14.06 2.43 -13.27
C LYS A 51 -13.95 1.04 -13.89
N GLY A 52 -12.75 0.64 -14.29
CA GLY A 52 -12.46 -0.73 -14.70
C GLY A 52 -12.66 -1.72 -13.53
N THR A 53 -12.93 -2.97 -13.85
CA THR A 53 -13.15 -4.02 -12.84
C THR A 53 -11.91 -4.36 -12.04
N ASP A 54 -10.74 -4.05 -12.57
CA ASP A 54 -9.42 -4.22 -11.97
C ASP A 54 -8.93 -2.98 -11.21
N VAL A 55 -9.71 -1.89 -11.19
CA VAL A 55 -9.40 -0.68 -10.42
C VAL A 55 -10.19 -0.68 -9.12
N THR A 56 -9.48 -0.54 -8.02
CA THR A 56 -10.06 -0.35 -6.69
C THR A 56 -9.78 1.07 -6.20
N VAL A 57 -10.80 1.74 -5.68
CA VAL A 57 -10.68 3.03 -4.98
C VAL A 57 -11.04 2.80 -3.52
N GLN A 58 -10.21 3.28 -2.60
CA GLN A 58 -10.44 3.20 -1.16
C GLN A 58 -10.32 4.59 -0.55
N PHE A 59 -11.24 4.94 0.33
CA PHE A 59 -11.16 6.13 1.17
C PHE A 59 -10.95 5.72 2.61
N SER A 60 -9.90 6.26 3.25
CA SER A 60 -9.50 5.89 4.62
C SER A 60 -9.17 7.13 5.43
N SER A 61 -9.36 7.06 6.75
CA SER A 61 -8.79 8.01 7.72
C SER A 61 -7.38 7.60 8.12
N ILE A 62 -6.58 8.56 8.62
CA ILE A 62 -5.22 8.34 9.14
C ILE A 62 -5.18 8.78 10.62
N PRO A 63 -5.66 7.93 11.55
CA PRO A 63 -5.75 8.28 12.97
C PRO A 63 -4.40 8.24 13.70
N LEU A 64 -3.47 7.36 13.30
CA LEU A 64 -2.16 7.22 13.94
C LEU A 64 -1.07 7.62 12.96
N LYS A 65 -0.31 8.65 13.30
CA LYS A 65 0.73 9.26 12.46
C LYS A 65 1.70 10.08 13.29
N GLY A 66 2.92 10.29 12.78
CA GLY A 66 3.86 11.21 13.36
C GLY A 66 3.42 12.67 13.20
N SER A 67 3.95 13.57 14.04
CA SER A 67 3.57 15.00 14.04
C SER A 67 3.91 15.74 12.74
N SER A 68 4.86 15.24 11.98
CA SER A 68 5.23 15.80 10.66
C SER A 68 4.23 15.47 9.56
N GLU A 69 3.44 14.40 9.72
CA GLU A 69 2.40 14.03 8.75
C GLU A 69 1.11 14.83 9.00
N LYS A 70 0.75 15.70 8.04
CA LYS A 70 -0.44 16.56 8.11
C LYS A 70 -1.70 15.88 7.59
N ALA A 71 -1.56 14.94 6.66
CA ALA A 71 -2.73 14.26 6.09
C ALA A 71 -3.55 13.55 7.15
N THR A 72 -4.86 13.71 7.07
CA THR A 72 -5.85 13.09 7.97
C THR A 72 -6.63 12.00 7.27
N HIS A 73 -6.66 12.02 5.93
CA HIS A 73 -7.35 11.07 5.08
C HIS A 73 -6.51 10.75 3.84
N ILE A 74 -6.83 9.62 3.23
CA ILE A 74 -6.19 9.16 2.01
C ILE A 74 -7.23 8.55 1.07
N ILE A 75 -7.15 8.90 -0.21
CA ILE A 75 -7.81 8.18 -1.29
C ILE A 75 -6.75 7.37 -1.99
N SER A 76 -6.85 6.04 -1.89
CA SER A 76 -5.93 5.10 -2.54
C SER A 76 -6.59 4.46 -3.74
N ILE A 77 -5.95 4.52 -4.89
CA ILE A 77 -6.40 3.93 -6.14
C ILE A 77 -5.37 2.88 -6.55
N THR A 78 -5.81 1.65 -6.72
CA THR A 78 -4.93 0.52 -7.03
C THR A 78 -5.42 -0.26 -8.22
N SER A 79 -4.48 -0.86 -8.97
CA SER A 79 -4.75 -1.78 -10.07
C SER A 79 -3.56 -2.71 -10.29
N GLU A 80 -3.80 -3.93 -10.77
CA GLU A 80 -2.75 -4.83 -11.23
C GLU A 80 -2.17 -4.41 -12.60
N SER A 81 -2.83 -3.47 -13.29
CA SER A 81 -2.44 -2.93 -14.59
C SER A 81 -2.10 -1.45 -14.49
N SER A 82 -0.87 -1.09 -14.82
CA SER A 82 -0.47 0.32 -14.94
C SER A 82 -1.30 1.08 -15.98
N LYS A 83 -1.72 0.38 -17.06
CA LYS A 83 -2.59 0.97 -18.08
C LYS A 83 -3.97 1.30 -17.51
N SER A 84 -4.59 0.36 -16.79
CA SER A 84 -5.91 0.57 -16.18
C SER A 84 -5.88 1.69 -15.14
N LEU A 85 -4.79 1.77 -14.34
CA LEU A 85 -4.59 2.85 -13.39
C LEU A 85 -4.47 4.22 -14.11
N ALA A 86 -3.70 4.27 -15.20
CA ALA A 86 -3.53 5.47 -16.01
C ALA A 86 -4.84 5.89 -16.69
N ASP A 87 -5.55 4.94 -17.30
CA ASP A 87 -6.85 5.19 -17.94
C ASP A 87 -7.87 5.72 -16.91
N PHE A 88 -7.93 5.11 -15.73
CA PHE A 88 -8.77 5.60 -14.64
C PHE A 88 -8.38 7.03 -14.24
N ARG A 89 -7.08 7.30 -14.01
CA ARG A 89 -6.63 8.67 -13.66
C ARG A 89 -7.00 9.68 -14.74
N ASN A 90 -6.89 9.33 -16.01
CA ASN A 90 -7.25 10.18 -17.15
C ASN A 90 -8.77 10.41 -17.25
N SER A 91 -9.59 9.44 -16.79
CA SER A 91 -11.05 9.59 -16.75
C SER A 91 -11.53 10.58 -15.69
N LEU A 92 -10.69 10.93 -14.70
CA LEU A 92 -10.98 11.97 -13.71
C LEU A 92 -10.85 13.36 -14.36
N SER A 93 -11.85 13.72 -15.18
CA SER A 93 -11.90 14.94 -15.99
C SER A 93 -13.35 15.31 -16.34
N GLY A 94 -13.54 16.50 -16.88
CA GLY A 94 -14.87 17.01 -17.29
C GLY A 94 -15.65 17.66 -16.15
N SER A 95 -16.88 18.10 -16.45
CA SER A 95 -17.69 18.96 -15.57
C SER A 95 -17.92 18.38 -14.17
N ASP A 96 -18.15 17.06 -14.07
CA ASP A 96 -18.42 16.40 -12.79
C ASP A 96 -17.17 16.36 -11.91
N TRP A 97 -16.00 16.10 -12.53
CA TRP A 97 -14.71 16.18 -11.86
C TRP A 97 -14.40 17.60 -11.39
N ASP A 98 -14.59 18.58 -12.26
CA ASP A 98 -14.32 19.99 -11.96
C ASP A 98 -15.20 20.48 -10.80
N LEU A 99 -16.48 20.07 -10.79
CA LEU A 99 -17.42 20.36 -9.70
C LEU A 99 -16.97 19.68 -8.39
N TYR A 100 -16.55 18.41 -8.46
CA TYR A 100 -16.04 17.68 -7.30
C TYR A 100 -14.81 18.39 -6.71
N ILE A 101 -13.82 18.70 -7.53
CA ILE A 101 -12.60 19.39 -7.09
C ILE A 101 -12.93 20.78 -6.54
N SER A 102 -13.80 21.55 -7.20
CA SER A 102 -14.22 22.86 -6.72
C SER A 102 -14.86 22.79 -5.32
N LYS A 103 -15.70 21.78 -5.08
CA LYS A 103 -16.30 21.57 -3.75
C LYS A 103 -15.26 21.12 -2.72
N MET A 104 -14.38 20.17 -3.08
CA MET A 104 -13.33 19.67 -2.19
C MET A 104 -12.40 20.80 -1.72
N ASN A 105 -12.04 21.73 -2.60
CA ASN A 105 -11.17 22.87 -2.28
C ASN A 105 -11.71 23.80 -1.19
N ASN A 106 -13.01 23.74 -0.86
CA ASN A 106 -13.58 24.53 0.24
C ASN A 106 -13.34 23.88 1.62
N TYR A 107 -13.00 22.57 1.67
CA TYR A 107 -12.93 21.80 2.91
C TYR A 107 -11.57 21.08 3.12
N VAL A 108 -10.75 21.00 2.07
CA VAL A 108 -9.42 20.40 2.12
C VAL A 108 -8.37 21.51 2.18
N LYS A 109 -7.62 21.57 3.28
CA LYS A 109 -6.56 22.58 3.49
C LYS A 109 -5.38 22.39 2.55
N SER A 110 -4.98 21.16 2.39
CA SER A 110 -3.88 20.77 1.52
C SER A 110 -4.08 19.35 1.00
N SER A 111 -3.56 19.10 -0.18
CA SER A 111 -3.51 17.77 -0.76
C SER A 111 -2.16 17.53 -1.42
N ARG A 112 -1.70 16.27 -1.39
CA ARG A 112 -0.54 15.84 -2.15
C ARG A 112 -0.81 14.47 -2.74
N ALA A 113 -0.19 14.18 -3.87
CA ALA A 113 -0.34 12.92 -4.55
C ALA A 113 1.01 12.23 -4.74
N SER A 114 1.01 10.92 -4.62
CA SER A 114 2.15 10.07 -4.94
C SER A 114 1.68 8.82 -5.67
N ALA A 115 2.60 8.20 -6.41
CA ALA A 115 2.31 6.97 -7.11
C ALA A 115 3.53 6.04 -7.11
N GLY A 116 3.26 4.75 -7.22
CA GLY A 116 4.30 3.76 -7.20
C GLY A 116 3.80 2.37 -7.57
N LYS A 117 4.58 1.37 -7.20
CA LYS A 117 4.25 -0.02 -7.44
C LYS A 117 4.80 -0.92 -6.35
N ASP A 118 4.13 -2.03 -6.10
CA ASP A 118 4.67 -3.12 -5.30
C ASP A 118 5.80 -3.82 -6.04
N LEU A 119 6.82 -4.22 -5.30
CA LEU A 119 7.96 -4.99 -5.80
C LEU A 119 7.91 -6.43 -5.31
N TYR A 120 7.34 -6.65 -4.13
CA TYR A 120 7.08 -7.97 -3.57
C TYR A 120 5.93 -7.87 -2.57
N SER A 121 4.97 -8.79 -2.67
CA SER A 121 3.86 -8.88 -1.72
C SER A 121 3.42 -10.33 -1.51
N VAL A 122 2.81 -10.58 -0.36
CA VAL A 122 2.15 -11.84 -0.02
C VAL A 122 0.80 -11.56 0.61
N GLY A 123 -0.13 -12.51 0.47
CA GLY A 123 -1.51 -12.34 0.89
C GLY A 123 -2.35 -11.63 -0.20
N THR A 124 -3.62 -11.94 -0.23
CA THR A 124 -4.56 -11.43 -1.25
C THR A 124 -5.77 -10.74 -0.63
N ASP A 125 -5.84 -10.69 0.70
CA ASP A 125 -7.01 -10.11 1.38
C ASP A 125 -6.91 -8.59 1.42
N ASN A 126 -7.58 -7.95 0.45
CA ASN A 126 -7.75 -6.50 0.38
C ASN A 126 -9.01 -6.02 1.14
N SER A 127 -9.66 -6.88 1.92
CA SER A 127 -10.85 -6.53 2.71
C SER A 127 -10.51 -6.01 4.10
N ASN A 128 -9.29 -6.22 4.55
CA ASN A 128 -8.82 -5.80 5.87
C ASN A 128 -8.95 -4.28 6.08
N PRO A 129 -9.66 -3.84 7.13
CA PRO A 129 -9.96 -2.42 7.32
C PRO A 129 -8.78 -1.59 7.82
N ILE A 130 -7.77 -2.21 8.42
CA ILE A 130 -6.62 -1.52 8.98
C ILE A 130 -5.43 -1.71 8.04
N GLY A 131 -4.79 -0.61 7.67
CA GLY A 131 -3.54 -0.62 6.91
C GLY A 131 -2.47 0.16 7.65
N GLN A 132 -1.26 -0.38 7.75
CA GLN A 132 -0.11 0.29 8.31
C GLN A 132 0.97 0.43 7.25
N ALA A 133 1.62 1.58 7.19
CA ALA A 133 2.73 1.85 6.28
C ALA A 133 3.97 2.33 7.04
N TRP A 134 5.12 1.86 6.59
CA TRP A 134 6.45 2.30 7.00
C TRP A 134 7.17 2.80 5.76
N VAL A 135 7.51 4.08 5.73
CA VAL A 135 8.15 4.73 4.58
C VAL A 135 9.63 4.95 4.87
N PHE A 136 10.46 4.60 3.90
CA PHE A 136 11.92 4.61 4.04
C PHE A 136 12.58 5.45 2.97
N LYS A 137 13.76 5.98 3.33
CA LYS A 137 14.74 6.51 2.41
C LYS A 137 15.73 5.39 2.10
N VAL A 138 15.64 4.85 0.91
CA VAL A 138 16.52 3.76 0.43
C VAL A 138 17.25 4.24 -0.82
N ALA A 139 18.57 4.20 -0.82
CA ALA A 139 19.34 4.50 -2.03
C ALA A 139 19.00 3.49 -3.14
N ASN A 140 18.90 3.96 -4.39
CA ASN A 140 18.56 3.10 -5.53
C ASN A 140 19.48 1.88 -5.67
N SER A 141 20.76 2.02 -5.34
CA SER A 141 21.73 0.90 -5.32
C SER A 141 21.37 -0.19 -4.30
N ASN A 142 20.62 0.14 -3.25
CA ASN A 142 20.27 -0.74 -2.15
C ASN A 142 18.84 -1.30 -2.24
N LEU A 143 18.06 -0.86 -3.22
CA LEU A 143 16.65 -1.25 -3.35
C LEU A 143 16.47 -2.77 -3.45
N ASN A 144 17.25 -3.43 -4.29
CA ASN A 144 17.16 -4.89 -4.45
C ASN A 144 17.55 -5.64 -3.17
N THR A 145 18.54 -5.14 -2.43
CA THR A 145 18.95 -5.69 -1.14
C THR A 145 17.82 -5.53 -0.11
N PHE A 146 17.19 -4.36 -0.06
CA PHE A 146 16.06 -4.09 0.83
C PHE A 146 14.87 -5.03 0.54
N VAL A 147 14.46 -5.16 -0.73
CA VAL A 147 13.36 -6.04 -1.15
C VAL A 147 13.68 -7.50 -0.88
N GLY A 148 14.92 -7.95 -1.14
CA GLY A 148 15.37 -9.31 -0.86
C GLY A 148 15.35 -9.64 0.64
N ALA A 149 15.82 -8.70 1.49
CA ALA A 149 15.79 -8.84 2.94
C ALA A 149 14.34 -8.90 3.47
N PHE A 150 13.44 -8.05 2.95
CA PHE A 150 12.03 -8.09 3.30
C PHE A 150 11.37 -9.41 2.88
N SER A 151 11.62 -9.88 1.67
CA SER A 151 11.10 -11.17 1.19
C SER A 151 11.55 -12.33 2.08
N LYS A 152 12.81 -12.30 2.56
CA LYS A 152 13.33 -13.30 3.50
C LYS A 152 12.62 -13.24 4.85
N LEU A 153 12.43 -12.03 5.40
CA LEU A 153 11.70 -11.80 6.65
C LEU A 153 10.29 -12.39 6.57
N ILE A 154 9.51 -12.01 5.55
CA ILE A 154 8.11 -12.40 5.44
C ILE A 154 7.93 -13.92 5.27
N LYS A 155 8.87 -14.60 4.62
CA LYS A 155 8.88 -16.08 4.55
C LYS A 155 9.17 -16.76 5.88
N SER A 156 9.73 -16.04 6.84
CA SER A 156 10.14 -16.55 8.15
C SER A 156 9.14 -16.27 9.26
N ILE A 157 8.10 -15.47 8.99
CA ILE A 157 7.06 -15.12 9.95
C ILE A 157 5.68 -15.54 9.44
N ASN A 158 4.76 -15.77 10.37
CA ASN A 158 3.35 -15.97 10.02
C ASN A 158 2.64 -14.61 10.04
N PHE A 159 2.17 -14.15 8.87
CA PHE A 159 1.45 -12.89 8.73
C PHE A 159 0.01 -13.16 8.26
N GLU A 160 -0.94 -12.72 9.06
CA GLU A 160 -2.37 -12.84 8.75
C GLU A 160 -2.83 -11.55 8.04
N GLY A 161 -2.97 -11.57 6.73
CA GLY A 161 -3.37 -10.42 5.93
C GLY A 161 -2.52 -10.29 4.68
N SER A 162 -2.45 -9.09 4.13
CA SER A 162 -1.56 -8.76 3.02
C SER A 162 -0.41 -7.91 3.53
N VAL A 163 0.79 -8.25 3.11
CA VAL A 163 1.99 -7.49 3.44
C VAL A 163 2.87 -7.37 2.21
N GLY A 164 3.47 -6.22 2.00
CA GLY A 164 4.31 -5.99 0.84
C GLY A 164 5.33 -4.89 1.03
N VAL A 165 6.26 -4.84 0.09
CA VAL A 165 7.25 -3.80 -0.09
C VAL A 165 7.16 -3.26 -1.50
N GLY A 166 7.25 -1.94 -1.64
CA GLY A 166 7.17 -1.30 -2.93
C GLY A 166 8.03 -0.05 -3.05
N GLN A 167 7.97 0.54 -4.23
CA GLN A 167 8.72 1.73 -4.59
C GLN A 167 7.77 2.90 -4.85
N ILE A 168 8.07 4.05 -4.28
CA ILE A 168 7.46 5.34 -4.62
C ILE A 168 8.20 5.84 -5.86
N ILE A 169 7.49 6.06 -6.98
CA ILE A 169 8.07 6.45 -8.25
C ILE A 169 7.83 7.94 -8.53
N HIS A 170 6.66 8.43 -8.13
CA HIS A 170 6.24 9.80 -8.37
C HIS A 170 5.76 10.45 -7.07
N GLY A 171 5.95 11.76 -6.94
CA GLY A 171 5.49 12.53 -5.78
C GLY A 171 6.26 12.21 -4.50
N THR A 172 7.57 11.94 -4.62
CA THR A 172 8.43 11.68 -3.47
C THR A 172 8.71 12.96 -2.70
N GLU A 173 8.75 12.86 -1.38
CA GLU A 173 9.16 13.93 -0.47
C GLU A 173 10.38 13.46 0.33
N ASN A 174 11.26 14.38 0.69
CA ASN A 174 12.39 14.10 1.60
C ASN A 174 13.25 12.89 1.25
N ALA A 175 13.41 12.57 -0.04
CA ALA A 175 14.10 11.37 -0.54
C ALA A 175 13.44 10.04 -0.13
N GLU A 176 12.18 10.03 0.27
CA GLU A 176 11.38 8.83 0.47
C GLU A 176 11.24 8.08 -0.85
N SER A 177 11.59 6.80 -0.87
CA SER A 177 11.67 6.03 -2.11
C SER A 177 11.03 4.65 -2.03
N THR A 178 10.87 4.14 -0.81
CA THR A 178 10.47 2.75 -0.57
C THR A 178 9.49 2.71 0.60
N TYR A 179 8.54 1.80 0.55
CA TYR A 179 7.61 1.57 1.64
C TYR A 179 7.44 0.08 1.91
N ILE A 180 7.10 -0.25 3.14
CA ILE A 180 6.52 -1.52 3.56
C ILE A 180 5.09 -1.21 3.96
N TYR A 181 4.15 -2.10 3.63
CA TYR A 181 2.78 -2.02 4.14
C TYR A 181 2.34 -3.36 4.71
N GLY A 182 1.39 -3.30 5.65
CA GLY A 182 0.69 -4.45 6.17
C GLY A 182 -0.79 -4.14 6.35
N THR A 183 -1.67 -5.12 6.12
CA THR A 183 -3.11 -4.99 6.37
C THR A 183 -3.55 -5.95 7.47
N TYR A 184 -4.51 -5.54 8.30
CA TYR A 184 -4.92 -6.28 9.50
C TYR A 184 -6.44 -6.26 9.62
N SER A 185 -6.99 -7.34 10.21
CA SER A 185 -8.42 -7.46 10.48
C SER A 185 -8.93 -6.42 11.49
N ASP A 186 -8.07 -5.98 12.39
CA ASP A 186 -8.40 -5.01 13.45
C ASP A 186 -7.14 -4.32 14.01
N LEU A 187 -7.34 -3.31 14.86
CA LEU A 187 -6.24 -2.59 15.51
C LEU A 187 -5.45 -3.45 16.51
N ASN A 188 -6.08 -4.43 17.15
CA ASN A 188 -5.38 -5.32 18.08
C ASN A 188 -4.34 -6.16 17.32
N SER A 189 -4.72 -6.70 16.16
CA SER A 189 -3.80 -7.42 15.28
C SER A 189 -2.64 -6.52 14.81
N ALA A 190 -2.94 -5.26 14.46
CA ALA A 190 -1.91 -4.28 14.07
C ALA A 190 -0.95 -3.94 15.22
N PHE A 191 -1.45 -3.73 16.44
CA PHE A 191 -0.62 -3.43 17.62
C PHE A 191 0.22 -4.62 18.05
N ASN A 192 -0.24 -5.83 17.80
CA ASN A 192 0.48 -7.06 18.09
C ASN A 192 1.41 -7.50 16.94
N PHE A 193 1.59 -6.69 15.89
CA PHE A 193 2.56 -6.99 14.84
C PHE A 193 3.98 -7.04 15.41
N GLY A 194 4.71 -8.09 15.07
CA GLY A 194 6.09 -8.31 15.51
C GLY A 194 6.39 -9.80 15.74
N ALA A 195 7.59 -10.07 16.23
CA ALA A 195 8.04 -11.42 16.50
C ALA A 195 7.22 -12.11 17.61
N LYS A 196 6.79 -13.33 17.37
CA LYS A 196 6.04 -14.16 18.32
C LYS A 196 6.89 -15.21 19.03
N ASN A 197 8.11 -15.44 18.55
CA ASN A 197 9.05 -16.41 19.07
C ASN A 197 10.50 -16.02 18.69
N ASP A 198 11.48 -16.72 19.25
CA ASP A 198 12.91 -16.45 19.04
C ASP A 198 13.33 -16.55 17.57
N SER A 199 12.75 -17.47 16.80
CA SER A 199 13.04 -17.61 15.37
C SER A 199 12.60 -16.39 14.58
N GLU A 200 11.40 -15.89 14.84
CA GLU A 200 10.89 -14.65 14.23
C GLU A 200 11.69 -13.44 14.69
N ALA A 201 12.02 -13.34 15.99
CA ALA A 201 12.87 -12.29 16.51
C ALA A 201 14.23 -12.22 15.80
N LYS A 202 14.84 -13.41 15.55
CA LYS A 202 16.06 -13.51 14.75
C LYS A 202 15.86 -13.02 13.32
N ALA A 203 14.75 -13.38 12.67
CA ALA A 203 14.47 -12.94 11.31
C ALA A 203 14.30 -11.40 11.22
N PHE A 204 13.62 -10.78 12.19
CA PHE A 204 13.53 -9.31 12.29
C PHE A 204 14.90 -8.67 12.52
N SER A 205 15.75 -9.25 13.37
CA SER A 205 17.11 -8.75 13.61
C SER A 205 17.98 -8.84 12.35
N GLU A 206 17.90 -9.95 11.60
CA GLU A 206 18.63 -10.12 10.33
C GLU A 206 18.15 -9.11 9.27
N PHE A 207 16.84 -8.85 9.20
CA PHE A 207 16.29 -7.81 8.34
C PHE A 207 16.87 -6.44 8.71
N SER A 208 16.75 -6.03 9.98
CA SER A 208 17.23 -4.73 10.45
C SER A 208 18.72 -4.53 10.18
N GLU A 209 19.55 -5.57 10.42
CA GLU A 209 20.98 -5.49 10.14
C GLU A 209 21.28 -5.35 8.63
N THR A 210 20.52 -6.07 7.79
CA THR A 210 20.69 -6.00 6.34
C THR A 210 20.33 -4.62 5.77
N VAL A 211 19.30 -3.97 6.34
CA VAL A 211 18.79 -2.67 5.85
C VAL A 211 19.25 -1.47 6.67
N LYS A 212 20.23 -1.63 7.53
CA LYS A 212 20.73 -0.56 8.44
C LYS A 212 21.22 0.72 7.76
N GLY A 213 21.52 0.65 6.45
CA GLY A 213 21.84 1.82 5.63
C GLY A 213 20.61 2.57 5.11
N SER A 214 19.39 2.14 5.45
CA SER A 214 18.13 2.77 5.10
C SER A 214 17.58 3.52 6.31
N GLU A 215 16.94 4.68 6.07
CA GLU A 215 16.36 5.51 7.14
C GLU A 215 14.84 5.36 7.12
N LEU A 216 14.25 4.99 8.27
CA LEU A 216 12.81 5.05 8.45
C LEU A 216 12.39 6.53 8.55
N SER A 217 11.64 7.01 7.58
CA SER A 217 11.21 8.42 7.50
C SER A 217 9.95 8.67 8.29
N LYS A 218 8.92 7.84 8.09
CA LYS A 218 7.63 7.97 8.79
C LYS A 218 6.87 6.66 8.82
N THR A 219 5.91 6.62 9.74
CA THR A 219 4.90 5.56 9.82
C THR A 219 3.53 6.18 9.95
N PHE A 220 2.52 5.51 9.43
CA PHE A 220 1.13 5.87 9.68
C PHE A 220 0.22 4.66 9.61
N THR A 221 -0.90 4.74 10.30
CA THR A 221 -1.97 3.71 10.24
C THR A 221 -3.22 4.34 9.65
N ARG A 222 -3.79 3.67 8.67
CA ARG A 222 -5.07 4.05 8.04
C ARG A 222 -6.18 3.12 8.49
N VAL A 223 -7.40 3.65 8.55
CA VAL A 223 -8.63 2.89 8.81
C VAL A 223 -9.57 3.11 7.63
N LEU A 224 -9.97 2.02 6.99
CA LEU A 224 -10.86 2.05 5.84
C LEU A 224 -12.22 2.62 6.22
N ILE A 225 -12.67 3.64 5.50
CA ILE A 225 -14.01 4.21 5.62
C ILE A 225 -14.93 3.57 4.58
N LYS A 226 -14.48 3.53 3.31
CA LYS A 226 -15.25 2.94 2.22
C LYS A 226 -14.36 2.46 1.07
N LYS A 227 -14.80 1.40 0.41
CA LYS A 227 -14.27 0.87 -0.84
C LYS A 227 -15.31 1.02 -1.95
N TYR A 228 -14.86 1.47 -3.12
CA TYR A 228 -15.68 1.72 -4.31
C TYR A 228 -15.37 0.74 -5.43
#